data_76e0b20827eaaa79f99ff1fb901da16b
#
_entry.id   76e0b20827eaaa79f99ff1fb901da16b
#
_cell.length_a   1.000
_cell.length_b   1.000
_cell.length_c   1.000
_cell.angle_alpha   90.00
_cell.angle_beta   90.00
_cell.angle_gamma   90.00
#
_symmetry.space_group_name_H-M   'P 1'
#
loop_
_entity.id
_entity.type
_entity.pdbx_description
1 polymer ?
#
loop_
_entity_poly.entity_id
_entity_poly.type
_entity_poly.pdbx_seq_one_letter_code
_entity_poly.pdbx_strand_id
1 'polypeptide(L)'
;MTNHKEKDSGVREAQSPENKLKDEKIGKKEKADMEKEQKSAKKEMKSIFKKNKKKNDYFAMLAEAGDYCLEAATKLDEIVRHFDPEKLEELSAQMHDIEHKADYAHHQLSEKLSKEFIPPIEREDIAALGDEIDDVVDALEDVVVRFHIFNIRELREEAAAFSSIILKQNQTLSELIREFRHFKKSKNLKKLIVEVNRLEEEADSVYFSAIRRLFMEEKDPIKVLAWTEIFRRMEASCDYAEDVSQLVETVIMKNS
;
A
#
# COMPACT_ATOMS: atom_id res chain seq x y z
N MET A 1 85.54 16.24 35.81
CA MET A 1 85.70 17.70 35.84
C MET A 1 84.81 18.22 34.77
N THR A 2 83.79 18.95 34.89
CA THR A 2 83.11 19.83 35.79
C THR A 2 81.69 20.06 35.25
N ASN A 3 80.75 20.05 36.15
CA ASN A 3 79.39 20.44 35.95
C ASN A 3 79.14 21.79 35.26
N HIS A 4 78.10 21.92 34.45
CA HIS A 4 77.26 23.12 34.49
C HIS A 4 75.81 22.74 34.26
N LYS A 5 75.01 22.88 35.34
CA LYS A 5 73.55 22.92 35.34
C LYS A 5 73.13 24.33 34.91
N GLU A 6 72.35 24.44 33.78
CA GLU A 6 71.52 25.61 33.53
C GLU A 6 70.13 25.35 34.01
N LYS A 7 69.65 26.17 34.91
CA LYS A 7 68.27 26.25 35.37
C LYS A 7 67.50 27.14 34.40
N ASP A 8 66.58 26.52 33.64
CA ASP A 8 65.60 27.31 32.91
C ASP A 8 64.41 27.60 33.84
N SER A 9 64.28 28.87 34.21
CA SER A 9 63.21 29.43 35.04
C SER A 9 62.10 29.94 34.12
N GLY A 10 61.20 29.04 33.74
CA GLY A 10 60.00 29.43 33.03
C GLY A 10 59.09 30.30 33.92
N VAL A 11 59.08 31.57 33.68
CA VAL A 11 58.12 32.51 34.22
C VAL A 11 56.74 32.24 33.65
N ARG A 12 55.83 31.62 34.43
CA ARG A 12 54.42 31.60 34.09
C ARG A 12 53.83 32.99 34.34
N GLU A 13 53.56 33.73 33.28
CA GLU A 13 52.77 34.95 33.36
C GLU A 13 51.39 34.63 33.90
N ALA A 14 51.05 35.11 35.06
CA ALA A 14 49.74 35.01 35.66
C ALA A 14 48.76 35.92 34.90
N GLN A 15 47.88 35.37 34.12
CA GLN A 15 46.80 36.12 33.47
C GLN A 15 46.01 36.93 34.51
N SER A 16 45.78 38.22 34.23
CA SER A 16 45.03 39.08 35.13
C SER A 16 43.59 38.61 35.34
N PRO A 17 42.99 38.86 36.51
CA PRO A 17 41.59 38.43 36.79
C PRO A 17 40.54 38.93 35.77
N GLU A 18 40.82 40.09 35.15
CA GLU A 18 39.95 40.70 34.12
C GLU A 18 39.92 39.92 32.80
N ASN A 19 41.07 39.32 32.41
CA ASN A 19 41.11 38.49 31.20
C ASN A 19 40.35 37.15 31.38
N LYS A 20 40.46 36.55 32.57
CA LYS A 20 39.66 35.33 32.87
C LYS A 20 38.15 35.57 32.85
N LEU A 21 37.70 36.76 33.33
CA LEU A 21 36.27 37.13 33.29
C LEU A 21 35.76 37.41 31.86
N LYS A 22 36.61 37.92 30.98
CA LYS A 22 36.28 38.14 29.56
C LYS A 22 36.14 36.80 28.80
N ASP A 23 37.09 35.89 29.01
CA ASP A 23 37.09 34.57 28.37
C ASP A 23 35.87 33.72 28.81
N GLU A 24 35.47 33.79 30.10
CA GLU A 24 34.27 33.15 30.62
C GLU A 24 32.96 33.73 30.04
N LYS A 25 32.89 35.03 29.80
CA LYS A 25 31.75 35.69 29.17
C LYS A 25 31.67 35.38 27.68
N ILE A 26 32.77 35.27 26.97
CA ILE A 26 32.84 34.88 25.56
C ILE A 26 32.36 33.41 25.42
N GLY A 27 32.91 32.49 26.22
CA GLY A 27 32.51 31.09 26.19
C GLY A 27 31.03 30.85 26.56
N LYS A 28 30.45 31.65 27.47
CA LYS A 28 29.00 31.59 27.77
C LYS A 28 28.15 32.13 26.63
N LYS A 29 28.61 33.13 25.89
CA LYS A 29 27.92 33.70 24.74
C LYS A 29 27.94 32.72 23.55
N GLU A 30 29.11 32.14 23.26
CA GLU A 30 29.25 31.13 22.19
C GLU A 30 28.41 29.89 22.44
N LYS A 31 28.35 29.38 23.69
CA LYS A 31 27.45 28.30 24.08
C LYS A 31 25.98 28.65 23.87
N ALA A 32 25.55 29.84 24.24
CA ALA A 32 24.18 30.31 24.09
C ALA A 32 23.82 30.49 22.60
N ASP A 33 24.75 30.92 21.77
CA ASP A 33 24.53 31.09 20.34
C ASP A 33 24.48 29.72 19.63
N MET A 34 25.36 28.75 19.99
CA MET A 34 25.28 27.37 19.54
C MET A 34 23.97 26.67 19.92
N GLU A 35 23.45 26.88 21.16
CA GLU A 35 22.18 26.34 21.58
C GLU A 35 20.98 26.94 20.80
N LYS A 36 21.04 28.22 20.45
CA LYS A 36 20.04 28.88 19.61
C LYS A 36 20.05 28.35 18.18
N GLU A 37 21.23 28.18 17.59
CA GLU A 37 21.37 27.57 16.26
C GLU A 37 20.84 26.12 16.22
N GLN A 38 21.18 25.29 17.22
CA GLN A 38 20.67 23.93 17.32
C GLN A 38 19.15 23.89 17.50
N LYS A 39 18.58 24.81 18.28
CA LYS A 39 17.12 24.93 18.43
C LYS A 39 16.44 25.39 17.14
N SER A 40 17.06 26.33 16.42
CA SER A 40 16.57 26.78 15.10
C SER A 40 16.61 25.69 14.07
N ALA A 41 17.75 24.99 13.92
CA ALA A 41 17.91 23.86 13.01
C ALA A 41 16.90 22.72 13.31
N LYS A 42 16.69 22.39 14.60
CA LYS A 42 15.66 21.44 15.03
C LYS A 42 14.23 21.87 14.65
N LYS A 43 13.93 23.17 14.74
CA LYS A 43 12.61 23.71 14.39
C LYS A 43 12.39 23.71 12.88
N GLU A 44 13.43 24.01 12.12
CA GLU A 44 13.42 24.00 10.67
C GLU A 44 13.27 22.57 10.12
N MET A 45 14.07 21.61 10.64
CA MET A 45 13.89 20.19 10.35
C MET A 45 12.48 19.70 10.68
N LYS A 46 11.91 20.05 11.84
CA LYS A 46 10.54 19.70 12.20
C LYS A 46 9.51 20.31 11.23
N SER A 47 9.75 21.52 10.73
CA SER A 47 8.84 22.18 9.77
C SER A 47 8.91 21.51 8.39
N ILE A 48 10.13 21.16 7.93
CA ILE A 48 10.37 20.41 6.70
C ILE A 48 9.73 19.02 6.78
N PHE A 49 9.94 18.31 7.91
CA PHE A 49 9.30 17.02 8.18
C PHE A 49 7.75 17.11 8.16
N LYS A 50 7.19 18.16 8.76
CA LYS A 50 5.74 18.38 8.79
C LYS A 50 5.17 18.73 7.40
N LYS A 51 5.95 19.43 6.58
CA LYS A 51 5.60 19.84 5.22
C LYS A 51 5.69 18.63 4.25
N ASN A 52 6.71 17.80 4.38
CA ASN A 52 6.87 16.58 3.60
C ASN A 52 5.82 15.52 3.99
N LYS A 53 5.51 15.35 5.29
CA LYS A 53 4.48 14.43 5.76
C LYS A 53 3.07 14.78 5.23
N LYS A 54 2.82 16.05 4.87
CA LYS A 54 1.56 16.50 4.27
C LYS A 54 1.55 16.36 2.74
N LYS A 55 2.73 16.23 2.12
CA LYS A 55 2.90 16.17 0.67
C LYS A 55 2.93 14.72 0.14
N ASN A 56 3.41 13.77 0.95
CA ASN A 56 3.54 12.35 0.58
C ASN A 56 2.88 11.51 1.67
N ASP A 57 1.55 11.45 1.64
CA ASP A 57 0.79 10.60 2.55
C ASP A 57 0.55 9.24 1.88
N TYR A 58 1.52 8.33 2.03
CA TYR A 58 1.48 6.99 1.42
C TYR A 58 0.27 6.17 1.87
N PHE A 59 -0.17 6.33 3.12
CA PHE A 59 -1.39 5.65 3.56
C PHE A 59 -2.65 6.17 2.86
N ALA A 60 -2.69 7.46 2.50
CA ALA A 60 -3.79 8.00 1.71
C ALA A 60 -3.75 7.50 0.27
N MET A 61 -2.54 7.35 -0.31
CA MET A 61 -2.38 6.82 -1.66
C MET A 61 -2.74 5.34 -1.75
N LEU A 62 -2.32 4.53 -0.78
CA LEU A 62 -2.75 3.13 -0.68
C LEU A 62 -4.27 3.01 -0.48
N ALA A 63 -4.88 3.89 0.34
CA ALA A 63 -6.32 3.90 0.53
C ALA A 63 -7.07 4.27 -0.76
N GLU A 64 -6.55 5.21 -1.56
CA GLU A 64 -7.08 5.57 -2.87
C GLU A 64 -6.99 4.38 -3.85
N ALA A 65 -5.86 3.65 -3.86
CA ALA A 65 -5.71 2.43 -4.65
C ALA A 65 -6.72 1.34 -4.23
N GLY A 66 -6.91 1.12 -2.92
CA GLY A 66 -7.93 0.20 -2.40
C GLY A 66 -9.38 0.60 -2.75
N ASP A 67 -9.63 1.90 -3.00
CA ASP A 67 -10.93 2.36 -3.48
C ASP A 67 -11.17 1.98 -4.93
N TYR A 68 -10.12 1.91 -5.76
CA TYR A 68 -10.24 1.39 -7.13
C TYR A 68 -10.54 -0.11 -7.15
N CYS A 69 -10.00 -0.90 -6.22
CA CYS A 69 -10.39 -2.30 -6.07
C CYS A 69 -11.91 -2.43 -5.81
N LEU A 70 -12.45 -1.60 -4.90
CA LEU A 70 -13.88 -1.58 -4.61
C LEU A 70 -14.71 -1.08 -5.81
N GLU A 71 -14.23 -0.06 -6.55
CA GLU A 71 -14.90 0.45 -7.76
C GLU A 71 -14.97 -0.64 -8.83
N ALA A 72 -13.86 -1.36 -9.09
CA ALA A 72 -13.78 -2.44 -10.05
C ALA A 72 -14.67 -3.64 -9.65
N ALA A 73 -14.65 -4.06 -8.39
CA ALA A 73 -15.49 -5.14 -7.87
C ALA A 73 -17.00 -4.79 -7.94
N THR A 74 -17.34 -3.53 -7.64
CA THR A 74 -18.72 -3.03 -7.79
C THR A 74 -19.16 -3.08 -9.25
N LYS A 75 -18.28 -2.64 -10.16
CA LYS A 75 -18.55 -2.68 -11.60
C LYS A 75 -18.73 -4.09 -12.11
N LEU A 76 -17.91 -5.03 -11.68
CA LEU A 76 -18.04 -6.44 -12.02
C LEU A 76 -19.40 -7.02 -11.54
N ASP A 77 -19.78 -6.75 -10.29
CA ASP A 77 -21.06 -7.24 -9.75
C ASP A 77 -22.27 -6.63 -10.49
N GLU A 78 -22.19 -5.35 -10.87
CA GLU A 78 -23.21 -4.70 -11.72
C GLU A 78 -23.31 -5.36 -13.10
N ILE A 79 -22.18 -5.64 -13.76
CA ILE A 79 -22.13 -6.32 -15.06
C ILE A 79 -22.76 -7.70 -14.96
N VAL A 80 -22.44 -8.47 -13.93
CA VAL A 80 -22.95 -9.82 -13.72
C VAL A 80 -24.46 -9.80 -13.44
N ARG A 81 -24.94 -8.87 -12.60
CA ARG A 81 -26.38 -8.78 -12.26
C ARG A 81 -27.26 -8.30 -13.41
N HIS A 82 -26.71 -7.47 -14.29
CA HIS A 82 -27.43 -6.85 -15.39
C HIS A 82 -26.80 -7.21 -16.74
N PHE A 83 -26.36 -8.47 -16.85
CA PHE A 83 -25.59 -8.96 -17.99
C PHE A 83 -26.33 -8.73 -19.31
N ASP A 84 -25.67 -8.02 -20.20
CA ASP A 84 -26.13 -7.77 -21.57
C ASP A 84 -24.96 -8.07 -22.55
N PRO A 85 -25.02 -9.19 -23.28
CA PRO A 85 -23.95 -9.59 -24.17
C PRO A 85 -23.69 -8.60 -25.32
N GLU A 86 -24.66 -7.77 -25.67
CA GLU A 86 -24.51 -6.77 -26.74
C GLU A 86 -23.76 -5.52 -26.25
N LYS A 87 -23.58 -5.36 -24.94
CA LYS A 87 -22.85 -4.24 -24.32
C LYS A 87 -21.46 -4.62 -23.84
N LEU A 88 -21.00 -5.84 -24.04
CA LEU A 88 -19.73 -6.31 -23.48
C LEU A 88 -18.52 -5.47 -23.90
N GLU A 89 -18.50 -4.97 -25.15
CA GLU A 89 -17.44 -4.08 -25.62
C GLU A 89 -17.42 -2.75 -24.82
N GLU A 90 -18.59 -2.13 -24.64
CA GLU A 90 -18.72 -0.90 -23.84
C GLU A 90 -18.40 -1.14 -22.37
N LEU A 91 -18.88 -2.24 -21.79
CA LEU A 91 -18.65 -2.59 -20.38
C LEU A 91 -17.18 -2.93 -20.12
N SER A 92 -16.50 -3.57 -21.08
CA SER A 92 -15.05 -3.81 -21.02
C SER A 92 -14.27 -2.49 -21.06
N ALA A 93 -14.66 -1.56 -21.93
CA ALA A 93 -14.05 -0.23 -21.97
C ALA A 93 -14.25 0.55 -20.66
N GLN A 94 -15.44 0.47 -20.04
CA GLN A 94 -15.69 1.10 -18.75
C GLN A 94 -14.85 0.49 -17.61
N MET A 95 -14.63 -0.83 -17.64
CA MET A 95 -13.76 -1.50 -16.67
C MET A 95 -12.30 -1.07 -16.87
N HIS A 96 -11.84 -1.02 -18.12
CA HIS A 96 -10.51 -0.52 -18.48
C HIS A 96 -10.26 0.93 -18.02
N ASP A 97 -11.27 1.79 -18.06
CA ASP A 97 -11.16 3.16 -17.51
C ASP A 97 -10.92 3.16 -15.98
N ILE A 98 -11.40 2.16 -15.25
CA ILE A 98 -11.15 2.00 -13.81
C ILE A 98 -9.73 1.51 -13.57
N GLU A 99 -9.30 0.44 -14.27
CA GLU A 99 -7.94 -0.07 -14.24
C GLU A 99 -6.92 1.03 -14.56
N HIS A 100 -7.10 1.76 -15.65
CA HIS A 100 -6.20 2.82 -16.05
C HIS A 100 -6.04 3.94 -14.98
N LYS A 101 -7.08 4.23 -14.20
CA LYS A 101 -6.98 5.14 -13.05
C LYS A 101 -6.19 4.53 -11.90
N ALA A 102 -6.39 3.21 -11.64
CA ALA A 102 -5.65 2.48 -10.62
C ALA A 102 -4.16 2.42 -10.96
N ASP A 103 -3.81 2.03 -12.20
CA ASP A 103 -2.44 2.04 -12.72
C ASP A 103 -1.78 3.44 -12.62
N TYR A 104 -2.50 4.49 -12.98
CA TYR A 104 -2.00 5.86 -12.79
C TYR A 104 -1.73 6.16 -11.31
N ALA A 105 -2.60 5.75 -10.39
CA ALA A 105 -2.40 5.96 -8.95
C ALA A 105 -1.21 5.15 -8.43
N HIS A 106 -1.03 3.90 -8.88
CA HIS A 106 0.12 3.05 -8.59
C HIS A 106 1.43 3.69 -9.11
N HIS A 107 1.47 4.18 -10.35
CA HIS A 107 2.62 4.91 -10.89
C HIS A 107 2.97 6.16 -10.07
N GLN A 108 1.97 6.92 -9.62
CA GLN A 108 2.18 8.09 -8.75
C GLN A 108 2.76 7.70 -7.38
N LEU A 109 2.32 6.57 -6.81
CA LEU A 109 2.87 6.01 -5.58
C LEU A 109 4.35 5.69 -5.75
N SER A 110 4.69 4.90 -6.79
CA SER A 110 6.04 4.45 -7.11
C SER A 110 6.99 5.62 -7.42
N GLU A 111 6.53 6.62 -8.20
CA GLU A 111 7.31 7.82 -8.50
C GLU A 111 7.63 8.63 -7.25
N LYS A 112 6.66 8.83 -6.35
CA LYS A 112 6.88 9.56 -5.09
C LYS A 112 7.79 8.76 -4.15
N LEU A 113 7.58 7.45 -4.07
CA LEU A 113 8.37 6.57 -3.22
C LEU A 113 9.84 6.54 -3.63
N SER A 114 10.14 6.58 -4.94
CA SER A 114 11.53 6.63 -5.45
C SER A 114 12.30 7.89 -5.02
N LYS A 115 11.60 9.00 -4.77
CA LYS A 115 12.15 10.31 -4.39
C LYS A 115 12.13 10.56 -2.87
N GLU A 116 11.47 9.71 -2.09
CA GLU A 116 11.34 9.87 -0.64
C GLU A 116 12.60 9.39 0.07
N PHE A 117 13.09 10.18 1.02
CA PHE A 117 14.29 9.81 1.79
C PHE A 117 13.96 8.93 3.01
N ILE A 118 12.87 9.25 3.71
CA ILE A 118 12.44 8.52 4.92
C ILE A 118 10.92 8.32 4.87
N PRO A 119 10.43 7.19 4.33
CA PRO A 119 9.02 6.86 4.35
C PRO A 119 8.54 6.45 5.76
N PRO A 120 7.22 6.40 6.02
CA PRO A 120 6.67 6.10 7.35
C PRO A 120 6.81 4.63 7.80
N ILE A 121 6.98 3.71 6.87
CA ILE A 121 7.31 2.29 7.01
C ILE A 121 8.37 1.94 5.96
N GLU A 122 8.86 0.71 5.92
CA GLU A 122 9.87 0.30 4.94
C GLU A 122 9.39 0.57 3.50
N ARG A 123 10.31 1.06 2.65
CA ARG A 123 10.01 1.42 1.26
C ARG A 123 9.49 0.21 0.47
N GLU A 124 10.11 -0.92 0.70
CA GLU A 124 9.80 -2.19 0.08
C GLU A 124 8.39 -2.66 0.44
N ASP A 125 7.94 -2.42 1.66
CA ASP A 125 6.58 -2.77 2.10
C ASP A 125 5.52 -1.89 1.42
N ILE A 126 5.81 -0.58 1.22
CA ILE A 126 4.89 0.33 0.50
C ILE A 126 4.80 -0.05 -0.98
N ALA A 127 5.94 -0.38 -1.60
CA ALA A 127 5.98 -0.78 -3.00
C ALA A 127 5.20 -2.08 -3.20
N ALA A 128 5.49 -3.10 -2.39
CA ALA A 128 4.80 -4.38 -2.46
C ALA A 128 3.28 -4.25 -2.24
N LEU A 129 2.84 -3.41 -1.27
CA LEU A 129 1.41 -3.14 -1.10
C LEU A 129 0.79 -2.45 -2.33
N GLY A 130 1.54 -1.57 -3.00
CA GLY A 130 1.09 -0.93 -4.23
C GLY A 130 0.91 -1.94 -5.35
N ASP A 131 1.89 -2.83 -5.53
CA ASP A 131 1.90 -3.86 -6.57
C ASP A 131 0.74 -4.86 -6.35
N GLU A 132 0.57 -5.42 -5.14
CA GLU A 132 -0.50 -6.37 -4.84
C GLU A 132 -1.91 -5.75 -4.96
N ILE A 133 -2.08 -4.48 -4.62
CA ILE A 133 -3.38 -3.79 -4.78
C ILE A 133 -3.71 -3.60 -6.27
N ASP A 134 -2.72 -3.32 -7.11
CA ASP A 134 -2.85 -3.18 -8.55
C ASP A 134 -3.27 -4.51 -9.19
N ASP A 135 -2.64 -5.62 -8.80
CA ASP A 135 -2.96 -6.98 -9.25
C ASP A 135 -4.44 -7.37 -9.00
N VAL A 136 -5.05 -6.87 -7.92
CA VAL A 136 -6.50 -7.06 -7.67
C VAL A 136 -7.34 -6.43 -8.77
N VAL A 137 -7.05 -5.18 -9.15
CA VAL A 137 -7.82 -4.45 -10.18
C VAL A 137 -7.63 -5.09 -11.54
N ASP A 138 -6.40 -5.45 -11.88
CA ASP A 138 -6.05 -6.15 -13.12
C ASP A 138 -6.80 -7.48 -13.26
N ALA A 139 -6.88 -8.26 -12.19
CA ALA A 139 -7.62 -9.53 -12.21
C ALA A 139 -9.12 -9.31 -12.41
N LEU A 140 -9.70 -8.25 -11.83
CA LEU A 140 -11.10 -7.89 -12.00
C LEU A 140 -11.40 -7.42 -13.44
N GLU A 141 -10.53 -6.61 -14.04
CA GLU A 141 -10.62 -6.24 -15.45
C GLU A 141 -10.57 -7.48 -16.34
N ASP A 142 -9.62 -8.36 -16.09
CA ASP A 142 -9.40 -9.59 -16.84
C ASP A 142 -10.66 -10.48 -16.91
N VAL A 143 -11.52 -10.50 -15.88
CA VAL A 143 -12.81 -11.22 -15.91
C VAL A 143 -13.74 -10.63 -16.99
N VAL A 144 -13.89 -9.30 -17.02
CA VAL A 144 -14.79 -8.62 -17.98
C VAL A 144 -14.25 -8.71 -19.40
N VAL A 145 -12.94 -8.55 -19.57
CA VAL A 145 -12.25 -8.76 -20.86
C VAL A 145 -12.51 -10.16 -21.39
N ARG A 146 -12.48 -11.19 -20.52
CA ARG A 146 -12.79 -12.58 -20.95
C ARG A 146 -14.24 -12.79 -21.31
N PHE A 147 -15.19 -12.14 -20.67
CA PHE A 147 -16.58 -12.17 -21.14
C PHE A 147 -16.66 -11.68 -22.58
N HIS A 148 -15.95 -10.61 -22.92
CA HIS A 148 -15.95 -10.03 -24.27
C HIS A 148 -15.20 -10.92 -25.28
N ILE A 149 -13.93 -11.29 -25.04
CA ILE A 149 -13.11 -12.04 -26.01
C ILE A 149 -13.61 -13.47 -26.24
N PHE A 150 -14.23 -14.10 -25.23
CA PHE A 150 -14.85 -15.43 -25.38
C PHE A 150 -16.28 -15.35 -25.91
N ASN A 151 -16.78 -14.14 -26.20
CA ASN A 151 -18.12 -13.90 -26.74
C ASN A 151 -19.19 -14.59 -25.88
N ILE A 152 -19.12 -14.40 -24.56
CA ILE A 152 -20.10 -14.97 -23.62
C ILE A 152 -21.48 -14.40 -23.93
N ARG A 153 -22.46 -15.27 -24.14
CA ARG A 153 -23.82 -14.87 -24.46
C ARG A 153 -24.81 -15.10 -23.31
N GLU A 154 -24.41 -15.92 -22.35
CA GLU A 154 -25.21 -16.28 -21.19
C GLU A 154 -24.29 -16.57 -20.02
N LEU A 155 -24.61 -16.02 -18.84
CA LEU A 155 -23.83 -16.28 -17.64
C LEU A 155 -24.25 -17.61 -16.99
N ARG A 156 -23.28 -18.25 -16.37
CA ARG A 156 -23.55 -19.38 -15.47
C ARG A 156 -24.00 -18.83 -14.11
N GLU A 157 -24.89 -19.61 -13.45
CA GLU A 157 -25.44 -19.24 -12.12
C GLU A 157 -24.34 -18.96 -11.08
N GLU A 158 -23.23 -19.69 -11.14
CA GLU A 158 -22.11 -19.57 -10.21
C GLU A 158 -21.44 -18.19 -10.31
N ALA A 159 -21.46 -17.54 -11.47
CA ALA A 159 -20.86 -16.23 -11.65
C ALA A 159 -21.49 -15.17 -10.75
N ALA A 160 -22.80 -15.22 -10.51
CA ALA A 160 -23.50 -14.28 -9.64
C ALA A 160 -23.15 -14.48 -8.15
N ALA A 161 -23.00 -15.72 -7.70
CA ALA A 161 -22.54 -16.00 -6.34
C ALA A 161 -21.10 -15.51 -6.15
N PHE A 162 -20.25 -15.76 -7.13
CA PHE A 162 -18.84 -15.37 -7.10
C PHE A 162 -18.67 -13.86 -7.09
N SER A 163 -19.33 -13.11 -7.99
CA SER A 163 -19.23 -11.64 -8.02
C SER A 163 -19.68 -11.00 -6.71
N SER A 164 -20.69 -11.57 -6.04
CA SER A 164 -21.12 -11.11 -4.71
C SER A 164 -20.06 -11.29 -3.63
N ILE A 165 -19.28 -12.39 -3.66
CA ILE A 165 -18.19 -12.63 -2.72
C ILE A 165 -17.05 -11.67 -3.00
N ILE A 166 -16.65 -11.52 -4.28
CA ILE A 166 -15.63 -10.56 -4.73
C ILE A 166 -15.97 -9.14 -4.25
N LEU A 167 -17.22 -8.71 -4.42
CA LEU A 167 -17.65 -7.39 -3.96
C LEU A 167 -17.52 -7.23 -2.45
N LYS A 168 -17.96 -8.20 -1.65
CA LYS A 168 -17.83 -8.16 -0.18
C LYS A 168 -16.38 -8.15 0.28
N GLN A 169 -15.53 -8.97 -0.36
CA GLN A 169 -14.11 -9.03 -0.04
C GLN A 169 -13.43 -7.70 -0.33
N ASN A 170 -13.70 -7.07 -1.48
CA ASN A 170 -13.11 -5.77 -1.82
C ASN A 170 -13.68 -4.61 -0.99
N GLN A 171 -14.93 -4.69 -0.50
CA GLN A 171 -15.44 -3.78 0.52
C GLN A 171 -14.61 -3.88 1.81
N THR A 172 -14.38 -5.10 2.30
CA THR A 172 -13.58 -5.36 3.50
C THR A 172 -12.12 -4.95 3.30
N LEU A 173 -11.55 -5.21 2.11
CA LEU A 173 -10.19 -4.83 1.74
C LEU A 173 -10.01 -3.31 1.73
N SER A 174 -10.91 -2.56 1.11
CA SER A 174 -10.87 -1.09 1.13
C SER A 174 -10.92 -0.54 2.57
N GLU A 175 -11.77 -1.12 3.44
CA GLU A 175 -11.80 -0.77 4.86
C GLU A 175 -10.48 -1.10 5.57
N LEU A 176 -9.88 -2.26 5.28
CA LEU A 176 -8.60 -2.70 5.83
C LEU A 176 -7.48 -1.72 5.48
N ILE A 177 -7.35 -1.36 4.19
CA ILE A 177 -6.31 -0.46 3.71
C ILE A 177 -6.50 0.95 4.29
N ARG A 178 -7.73 1.45 4.42
CA ARG A 178 -8.02 2.73 5.09
C ARG A 178 -7.65 2.73 6.57
N GLU A 179 -7.97 1.64 7.28
CA GLU A 179 -7.66 1.48 8.71
C GLU A 179 -6.15 1.25 8.95
N PHE A 180 -5.41 0.76 7.94
CA PHE A 180 -3.98 0.49 8.03
C PHE A 180 -3.15 1.71 8.46
N ARG A 181 -3.56 2.93 8.14
CA ARG A 181 -2.97 4.18 8.67
C ARG A 181 -2.84 4.18 10.20
N HIS A 182 -3.74 3.50 10.88
CA HIS A 182 -3.84 3.46 12.33
C HIS A 182 -3.26 2.18 12.93
N PHE A 183 -2.43 1.42 12.18
CA PHE A 183 -1.99 0.07 12.54
C PHE A 183 -1.42 -0.07 13.95
N LYS A 184 -0.73 0.96 14.48
CA LYS A 184 -0.18 0.94 15.85
C LYS A 184 -1.24 0.98 16.97
N LYS A 185 -2.49 1.33 16.67
CA LYS A 185 -3.54 1.57 17.68
C LYS A 185 -4.87 0.92 17.34
N SER A 186 -5.05 0.48 16.11
CA SER A 186 -6.31 -0.09 15.66
C SER A 186 -6.59 -1.44 16.33
N LYS A 187 -7.84 -1.61 16.73
CA LYS A 187 -8.38 -2.89 17.23
C LYS A 187 -9.18 -3.62 16.15
N ASN A 188 -9.37 -3.00 15.00
CA ASN A 188 -10.22 -3.52 13.94
C ASN A 188 -9.42 -4.27 12.87
N LEU A 189 -8.14 -3.92 12.65
CA LEU A 189 -7.31 -4.51 11.58
C LEU A 189 -7.33 -6.04 11.59
N LYS A 190 -7.12 -6.66 12.76
CA LYS A 190 -7.15 -8.13 12.86
C LYS A 190 -8.50 -8.74 12.44
N LYS A 191 -9.61 -8.05 12.71
CA LYS A 191 -10.95 -8.53 12.32
C LYS A 191 -11.14 -8.41 10.81
N LEU A 192 -10.65 -7.31 10.20
CA LEU A 192 -10.73 -7.10 8.77
C LEU A 192 -9.86 -8.11 8.01
N ILE A 193 -8.64 -8.37 8.47
CA ILE A 193 -7.77 -9.42 7.90
C ILE A 193 -8.46 -10.78 7.95
N VAL A 194 -8.99 -11.19 9.11
CA VAL A 194 -9.71 -12.45 9.24
C VAL A 194 -10.93 -12.53 8.33
N GLU A 195 -11.64 -11.41 8.11
CA GLU A 195 -12.81 -11.39 7.24
C GLU A 195 -12.42 -11.45 5.75
N VAL A 196 -11.32 -10.82 5.30
CA VAL A 196 -10.80 -10.97 3.93
C VAL A 196 -10.46 -12.43 3.66
N ASN A 197 -9.71 -13.09 4.55
CA ASN A 197 -9.32 -14.49 4.40
C ASN A 197 -10.54 -15.43 4.42
N ARG A 198 -11.54 -15.18 5.29
CA ARG A 198 -12.79 -15.97 5.30
C ARG A 198 -13.56 -15.87 3.98
N LEU A 199 -13.54 -14.69 3.34
CA LEU A 199 -14.21 -14.48 2.05
C LEU A 199 -13.45 -15.13 0.90
N GLU A 200 -12.12 -15.21 0.98
CA GLU A 200 -11.30 -16.00 0.05
C GLU A 200 -11.63 -17.49 0.18
N GLU A 201 -11.67 -18.09 1.38
CA GLU A 201 -12.08 -19.48 1.61
C GLU A 201 -13.50 -19.77 1.06
N GLU A 202 -14.42 -18.79 1.15
CA GLU A 202 -15.76 -18.87 0.58
C GLU A 202 -15.71 -18.87 -0.96
N ALA A 203 -14.85 -18.02 -1.57
CA ALA A 203 -14.61 -17.94 -3.00
C ALA A 203 -14.03 -19.24 -3.56
N ASP A 204 -13.06 -19.82 -2.89
CA ASP A 204 -12.47 -21.13 -3.20
C ASP A 204 -13.54 -22.24 -3.27
N SER A 205 -14.42 -22.28 -2.27
CA SER A 205 -15.51 -23.25 -2.25
C SER A 205 -16.45 -23.09 -3.43
N VAL A 206 -16.74 -21.86 -3.85
CA VAL A 206 -17.55 -21.57 -5.05
C VAL A 206 -16.78 -21.98 -6.31
N TYR A 207 -15.48 -21.66 -6.40
CA TYR A 207 -14.63 -22.05 -7.53
C TYR A 207 -14.63 -23.57 -7.73
N PHE A 208 -14.33 -24.35 -6.70
CA PHE A 208 -14.33 -25.83 -6.80
C PHE A 208 -15.70 -26.37 -7.25
N SER A 209 -16.77 -25.82 -6.71
CA SER A 209 -18.14 -26.23 -7.08
C SER A 209 -18.48 -25.86 -8.52
N ALA A 210 -18.11 -24.65 -8.95
CA ALA A 210 -18.35 -24.15 -10.30
C ALA A 210 -17.57 -24.97 -11.34
N ILE A 211 -16.28 -25.21 -11.12
CA ILE A 211 -15.46 -26.04 -12.01
C ILE A 211 -16.00 -27.47 -12.09
N ARG A 212 -16.32 -28.08 -10.95
CA ARG A 212 -16.89 -29.45 -10.94
C ARG A 212 -18.19 -29.52 -11.74
N ARG A 213 -19.13 -28.59 -11.52
CA ARG A 213 -20.42 -28.53 -12.21
C ARG A 213 -20.21 -28.27 -13.69
N LEU A 214 -19.31 -27.38 -14.07
CA LEU A 214 -18.96 -27.10 -15.47
C LEU A 214 -18.53 -28.36 -16.20
N PHE A 215 -17.59 -29.13 -15.66
CA PHE A 215 -17.10 -30.36 -16.30
C PHE A 215 -18.13 -31.51 -16.32
N MET A 216 -19.12 -31.51 -15.43
CA MET A 216 -20.18 -32.52 -15.40
C MET A 216 -21.30 -32.21 -16.40
N GLU A 217 -21.67 -30.95 -16.54
CA GLU A 217 -22.88 -30.55 -17.27
C GLU A 217 -22.61 -30.06 -18.70
N GLU A 218 -21.53 -29.30 -18.90
CA GLU A 218 -21.20 -28.72 -20.20
C GLU A 218 -20.57 -29.78 -21.13
N LYS A 219 -21.00 -29.78 -22.38
CA LYS A 219 -20.52 -30.70 -23.41
C LYS A 219 -19.70 -30.01 -24.50
N ASP A 220 -19.83 -28.68 -24.61
CA ASP A 220 -19.06 -27.90 -25.56
C ASP A 220 -17.69 -27.61 -24.98
N PRO A 221 -16.58 -28.15 -25.54
CA PRO A 221 -15.24 -27.94 -25.00
C PRO A 221 -14.78 -26.50 -25.07
N ILE A 222 -15.34 -25.70 -25.99
CA ILE A 222 -14.99 -24.25 -26.08
C ILE A 222 -15.63 -23.53 -24.89
N LYS A 223 -16.86 -23.84 -24.53
CA LYS A 223 -17.50 -23.27 -23.34
C LYS A 223 -16.82 -23.73 -22.06
N VAL A 224 -16.42 -25.00 -21.98
CA VAL A 224 -15.64 -25.51 -20.83
C VAL A 224 -14.34 -24.71 -20.67
N LEU A 225 -13.59 -24.52 -21.77
CA LEU A 225 -12.35 -23.72 -21.74
C LEU A 225 -12.62 -22.28 -21.28
N ALA A 226 -13.59 -21.60 -21.92
CA ALA A 226 -13.91 -20.21 -21.63
C ALA A 226 -14.32 -20.00 -20.16
N TRP A 227 -15.23 -20.81 -19.65
CA TRP A 227 -15.69 -20.69 -18.27
C TRP A 227 -14.65 -21.14 -17.23
N THR A 228 -13.77 -22.08 -17.57
CA THR A 228 -12.63 -22.44 -16.70
C THR A 228 -11.72 -21.23 -16.51
N GLU A 229 -11.38 -20.53 -17.60
CA GLU A 229 -10.53 -19.35 -17.53
C GLU A 229 -11.22 -18.18 -16.79
N ILE A 230 -12.53 -17.99 -16.99
CA ILE A 230 -13.29 -16.95 -16.29
C ILE A 230 -13.30 -17.21 -14.78
N PHE A 231 -13.69 -18.42 -14.36
CA PHE A 231 -13.75 -18.76 -12.94
C PHE A 231 -12.36 -18.69 -12.28
N ARG A 232 -11.31 -19.12 -13.00
CA ARG A 232 -9.93 -18.99 -12.51
C ARG A 232 -9.51 -17.53 -12.28
N ARG A 233 -10.01 -16.60 -13.11
CA ARG A 233 -9.73 -15.17 -12.91
C ARG A 233 -10.54 -14.56 -11.77
N MET A 234 -11.76 -15.02 -11.57
CA MET A 234 -12.56 -14.60 -10.42
C MET A 234 -11.94 -15.07 -9.10
N GLU A 235 -11.44 -16.31 -9.05
CA GLU A 235 -10.70 -16.83 -7.90
C GLU A 235 -9.38 -16.05 -7.68
N ALA A 236 -8.57 -15.88 -8.72
CA ALA A 236 -7.32 -15.13 -8.61
C ALA A 236 -7.50 -13.69 -8.08
N SER A 237 -8.64 -13.03 -8.39
CA SER A 237 -8.93 -11.72 -7.81
C SER A 237 -9.18 -11.77 -6.30
N CYS A 238 -9.66 -12.90 -5.78
CA CYS A 238 -9.83 -13.12 -4.34
C CYS A 238 -8.51 -13.46 -3.67
N ASP A 239 -7.66 -14.24 -4.32
CA ASP A 239 -6.30 -14.57 -3.85
C ASP A 239 -5.45 -13.30 -3.70
N TYR A 240 -5.41 -12.44 -4.72
CA TYR A 240 -4.68 -11.16 -4.64
C TYR A 240 -5.21 -10.26 -3.50
N ALA A 241 -6.53 -10.24 -3.27
CA ALA A 241 -7.09 -9.51 -2.14
C ALA A 241 -6.64 -10.10 -0.78
N GLU A 242 -6.48 -11.42 -0.68
CA GLU A 242 -5.89 -12.08 0.47
C GLU A 242 -4.41 -11.72 0.63
N ASP A 243 -3.62 -11.75 -0.46
CA ASP A 243 -2.20 -11.40 -0.46
C ASP A 243 -1.97 -9.98 0.07
N VAL A 244 -2.78 -9.01 -0.34
CA VAL A 244 -2.77 -7.66 0.26
C VAL A 244 -3.00 -7.72 1.78
N SER A 245 -3.98 -8.50 2.25
CA SER A 245 -4.28 -8.61 3.68
C SER A 245 -3.15 -9.25 4.48
N GLN A 246 -2.50 -10.28 3.94
CA GLN A 246 -1.34 -10.96 4.53
C GLN A 246 -0.11 -10.04 4.59
N LEU A 247 0.09 -9.24 3.54
CA LEU A 247 1.17 -8.25 3.51
C LEU A 247 0.93 -7.15 4.54
N VAL A 248 -0.31 -6.66 4.70
CA VAL A 248 -0.67 -5.72 5.78
C VAL A 248 -0.37 -6.31 7.15
N GLU A 249 -0.72 -7.58 7.41
CA GLU A 249 -0.42 -8.26 8.67
C GLU A 249 1.09 -8.35 8.91
N THR A 250 1.86 -8.69 7.88
CA THR A 250 3.32 -8.76 7.93
C THR A 250 3.94 -7.42 8.30
N VAL A 251 3.47 -6.33 7.69
CA VAL A 251 3.96 -4.98 7.99
C VAL A 251 3.61 -4.56 9.42
N ILE A 252 2.42 -4.92 9.91
CA ILE A 252 2.02 -4.68 11.30
C ILE A 252 2.99 -5.41 12.25
N MET A 253 3.29 -6.69 12.00
CA MET A 253 4.19 -7.49 12.84
C MET A 253 5.62 -6.93 12.86
N LYS A 254 6.14 -6.46 11.73
CA LYS A 254 7.47 -5.82 11.65
C LYS A 254 7.58 -4.52 12.46
N ASN A 255 6.46 -3.81 12.66
CA ASN A 255 6.43 -2.46 13.23
C ASN A 255 5.76 -2.36 14.62
N SER A 256 5.48 -3.50 15.27
CA SER A 256 4.81 -3.62 16.57
C SER A 256 5.77 -3.71 17.75
#